data_ab38b11850f7ae3e04bac77069bdcd31
#
_entry.id   ab38b11850f7ae3e04bac77069bdcd31
#
_cell.length_a   1.000
_cell.length_b   1.000
_cell.length_c   1.000
_cell.angle_alpha   90.00
_cell.angle_beta   90.00
_cell.angle_gamma   90.00
#
_symmetry.space_group_name_H-M   'P 1'
#
loop_
_entity.id
_entity.type
_entity.pdbx_description
1 polymer ?
#
loop_
_entity_poly.entity_id
_entity_poly.type
_entity_poly.pdbx_seq_one_letter_code
_entity_poly.pdbx_strand_id
1 'polypeptide(L)'
;MQLANKQLLDPSNQLSDQRNKRRRLRFILQIAISAALGGFLFGYDTAVINGAVGEIGTAFTVSKETLGFAVASALLGSALGAFTAGWLSDRIGRRNSMLVAALMFLAGAIGSALAPTITTLIIWPVVGGLAVGFASVLAPAYLAEISPASMRGQLGSLQQLAIVIGIFLALLFDYVIVLFTSDQNPVSVIGPLAAWRWMFMSEIIPAALYAVLVTGIPESPRYLVQKGLTQRAKAVIEKTLNELADQVIARIQSSLVNTHQGKLSELFDRPHHPAADHLDRRDAGDLPAVSGPI
;
A
#
# COMPACT_ATOMS: atom_id res chain seq x y z
N MET A 1 -37.12 12.29 30.28
CA MET A 1 -37.05 12.62 28.85
C MET A 1 -36.61 14.07 28.56
N GLN A 2 -37.10 15.09 29.32
CA GLN A 2 -36.72 16.51 29.12
C GLN A 2 -35.26 16.85 29.47
N LEU A 3 -34.62 16.19 30.44
CA LEU A 3 -33.23 16.43 30.84
C LEU A 3 -32.22 15.92 29.79
N ALA A 4 -32.52 14.79 29.10
CA ALA A 4 -31.69 14.25 28.03
C ALA A 4 -31.71 15.16 26.79
N ASN A 5 -32.88 15.78 26.50
CA ASN A 5 -33.03 16.68 25.36
C ASN A 5 -32.31 18.03 25.60
N LYS A 6 -32.20 18.49 26.87
CA LYS A 6 -31.50 19.72 27.21
C LYS A 6 -29.95 19.58 27.15
N GLN A 7 -29.41 18.37 27.39
CA GLN A 7 -27.98 18.08 27.19
C GLN A 7 -27.57 17.99 25.71
N LEU A 8 -28.46 17.60 24.81
CA LEU A 8 -28.24 17.57 23.37
C LEU A 8 -28.24 18.96 22.71
N LEU A 9 -28.87 19.94 23.36
CA LEU A 9 -28.99 21.32 22.87
C LEU A 9 -27.97 22.29 23.49
N ASP A 10 -27.06 21.79 24.36
CA ASP A 10 -26.00 22.62 24.93
C ASP A 10 -24.93 22.94 23.84
N PRO A 11 -24.74 24.24 23.51
CA PRO A 11 -23.77 24.67 22.49
C PRO A 11 -22.33 24.20 22.78
N SER A 12 -21.99 24.02 24.07
CA SER A 12 -20.68 23.53 24.50
C SER A 12 -20.45 22.08 24.08
N ASN A 13 -21.48 21.22 24.15
CA ASN A 13 -21.45 19.83 23.73
C ASN A 13 -21.38 19.71 22.21
N GLN A 14 -22.13 20.55 21.49
CA GLN A 14 -22.06 20.58 20.02
C GLN A 14 -20.68 21.03 19.51
N LEU A 15 -20.07 22.03 20.13
CA LEU A 15 -18.72 22.49 19.79
C LEU A 15 -17.65 21.44 20.09
N SER A 16 -17.78 20.71 21.20
CA SER A 16 -16.87 19.63 21.58
C SER A 16 -16.97 18.46 20.59
N ASP A 17 -18.19 18.09 20.18
CA ASP A 17 -18.44 17.00 19.21
C ASP A 17 -17.91 17.37 17.82
N GLN A 18 -18.12 18.62 17.38
CA GLN A 18 -17.55 19.11 16.12
C GLN A 18 -16.01 19.12 16.13
N ARG A 19 -15.37 19.51 17.26
CA ARG A 19 -13.91 19.45 17.40
C ARG A 19 -13.39 18.02 17.31
N ASN A 20 -14.06 17.09 17.98
CA ASN A 20 -13.71 15.67 17.97
C ASN A 20 -13.86 15.08 16.57
N LYS A 21 -14.94 15.39 15.86
CA LYS A 21 -15.17 14.97 14.47
C LYS A 21 -14.09 15.51 13.52
N ARG A 22 -13.71 16.78 13.66
CA ARG A 22 -12.62 17.38 12.84
C ARG A 22 -11.25 16.75 13.16
N ARG A 23 -10.94 16.48 14.43
CA ARG A 23 -9.69 15.81 14.83
C ARG A 23 -9.62 14.41 14.25
N ARG A 24 -10.70 13.65 14.32
CA ARG A 24 -10.83 12.33 13.76
C ARG A 24 -10.65 12.33 12.24
N LEU A 25 -11.32 13.24 11.54
CA LEU A 25 -11.20 13.39 10.09
C LEU A 25 -9.76 13.69 9.66
N ARG A 26 -9.09 14.63 10.35
CA ARG A 26 -7.67 14.94 10.08
C ARG A 26 -6.77 13.71 10.28
N PHE A 27 -7.03 12.93 11.31
CA PHE A 27 -6.26 11.73 11.60
C PHE A 27 -6.46 10.64 10.54
N ILE A 28 -7.71 10.38 10.13
CA ILE A 28 -8.03 9.46 9.02
C ILE A 28 -7.41 9.95 7.71
N LEU A 29 -7.47 11.25 7.44
CA LEU A 29 -6.87 11.85 6.26
C LEU A 29 -5.34 11.69 6.24
N GLN A 30 -4.67 11.90 7.38
CA GLN A 30 -3.23 11.66 7.50
C GLN A 30 -2.86 10.22 7.19
N ILE A 31 -3.62 9.26 7.72
CA ILE A 31 -3.44 7.84 7.44
C ILE A 31 -3.64 7.55 5.95
N ALA A 32 -4.71 8.09 5.36
CA ALA A 32 -5.03 7.91 3.95
C ALA A 32 -3.93 8.48 3.03
N ILE A 33 -3.44 9.67 3.33
CA ILE A 33 -2.34 10.31 2.59
C ILE A 33 -1.06 9.49 2.72
N SER A 34 -0.72 9.01 3.93
CA SER A 34 0.47 8.18 4.13
C SER A 34 0.41 6.90 3.32
N ALA A 35 -0.72 6.21 3.30
CA ALA A 35 -0.88 4.99 2.51
C ALA A 35 -0.95 5.27 1.00
N ALA A 36 -1.62 6.36 0.59
CA ALA A 36 -1.67 6.79 -0.81
C ALA A 36 -0.26 7.14 -1.34
N LEU A 37 0.61 7.73 -0.50
CA LEU A 37 1.98 8.04 -0.89
C LEU A 37 2.82 6.78 -1.15
N GLY A 38 2.55 5.67 -0.46
CA GLY A 38 3.12 4.36 -0.81
C GLY A 38 2.69 3.90 -2.21
N GLY A 39 1.42 4.11 -2.57
CA GLY A 39 0.93 3.88 -3.94
C GLY A 39 1.56 4.83 -4.95
N PHE A 40 1.69 6.11 -4.63
CA PHE A 40 2.36 7.10 -5.46
C PHE A 40 3.80 6.68 -5.79
N LEU A 41 4.58 6.26 -4.79
CA LEU A 41 5.95 5.78 -4.98
C LEU A 41 6.02 4.52 -5.84
N PHE A 42 5.05 3.59 -5.68
CA PHE A 42 4.93 2.44 -6.57
C PHE A 42 4.82 2.87 -8.04
N GLY A 43 3.97 3.87 -8.34
CA GLY A 43 3.82 4.40 -9.69
C GLY A 43 5.05 5.16 -10.17
N TYR A 44 5.62 5.98 -9.29
CA TYR A 44 6.77 6.83 -9.59
C TYR A 44 8.02 6.02 -9.92
N ASP A 45 8.43 5.10 -9.04
CA ASP A 45 9.60 4.22 -9.22
C ASP A 45 9.51 3.39 -10.52
N THR A 46 8.31 2.82 -10.79
CA THR A 46 8.09 2.04 -12.01
C THR A 46 8.21 2.90 -13.27
N ALA A 47 7.83 4.17 -13.23
CA ALA A 47 7.83 5.05 -14.40
C ALA A 47 9.22 5.68 -14.63
N VAL A 48 9.90 6.09 -13.57
CA VAL A 48 11.23 6.75 -13.66
C VAL A 48 12.27 5.90 -14.38
N ILE A 49 12.29 4.59 -14.11
CA ILE A 49 13.24 3.70 -14.77
C ILE A 49 12.98 3.62 -16.29
N ASN A 50 11.71 3.68 -16.71
CA ASN A 50 11.35 3.66 -18.13
C ASN A 50 11.76 4.95 -18.84
N GLY A 51 11.66 6.10 -18.19
CA GLY A 51 12.14 7.39 -18.71
C GLY A 51 13.67 7.43 -18.86
N ALA A 52 14.38 6.83 -17.90
CA ALA A 52 15.84 6.84 -17.86
C ALA A 52 16.51 5.82 -18.81
N VAL A 53 15.78 4.80 -19.29
CA VAL A 53 16.33 3.65 -20.08
C VAL A 53 17.18 4.09 -21.25
N GLY A 54 16.72 5.06 -22.04
CA GLY A 54 17.44 5.54 -23.23
C GLY A 54 18.79 6.15 -22.87
N GLU A 55 18.80 7.02 -21.86
CA GLU A 55 20.00 7.69 -21.36
C GLU A 55 21.02 6.71 -20.74
N ILE A 56 20.52 5.72 -19.99
CA ILE A 56 21.35 4.66 -19.39
C ILE A 56 22.03 3.83 -20.48
N GLY A 57 21.30 3.48 -21.55
CA GLY A 57 21.82 2.71 -22.66
C GLY A 57 22.98 3.41 -23.37
N THR A 58 22.88 4.72 -23.56
CA THR A 58 23.95 5.54 -24.16
C THR A 58 25.11 5.76 -23.19
N ALA A 59 24.81 6.02 -21.92
CA ALA A 59 25.85 6.30 -20.90
C ALA A 59 26.78 5.11 -20.63
N PHE A 60 26.24 3.90 -20.60
CA PHE A 60 27.01 2.68 -20.32
C PHE A 60 27.39 1.88 -21.56
N THR A 61 26.93 2.26 -22.76
CA THR A 61 27.20 1.59 -24.04
C THR A 61 26.92 0.08 -23.96
N VAL A 62 25.79 -0.29 -23.37
CA VAL A 62 25.41 -1.69 -23.12
C VAL A 62 24.44 -2.22 -24.17
N SER A 63 24.37 -3.54 -24.31
CA SER A 63 23.42 -4.20 -25.20
C SER A 63 21.96 -4.01 -24.71
N LYS A 64 21.01 -4.12 -25.65
CA LYS A 64 19.57 -4.01 -25.34
C LYS A 64 19.11 -5.09 -24.34
N GLU A 65 19.74 -6.27 -24.39
CA GLU A 65 19.45 -7.37 -23.48
C GLU A 65 19.85 -7.03 -22.05
N THR A 66 21.06 -6.45 -21.85
CA THR A 66 21.53 -6.01 -20.53
C THR A 66 20.63 -4.91 -19.97
N LEU A 67 20.22 -3.97 -20.81
CA LEU A 67 19.33 -2.88 -20.44
C LEU A 67 17.94 -3.42 -20.07
N GLY A 68 17.39 -4.33 -20.87
CA GLY A 68 16.14 -5.02 -20.56
C GLY A 68 16.20 -5.79 -19.24
N PHE A 69 17.33 -6.46 -18.96
CA PHE A 69 17.53 -7.13 -17.67
C PHE A 69 17.59 -6.14 -16.50
N ALA A 70 18.23 -4.99 -16.69
CA ALA A 70 18.26 -3.95 -15.67
C ALA A 70 16.86 -3.46 -15.28
N VAL A 71 15.97 -3.26 -16.27
CA VAL A 71 14.57 -2.92 -16.02
C VAL A 71 13.81 -4.08 -15.38
N ALA A 72 13.99 -5.30 -15.90
CA ALA A 72 13.32 -6.50 -15.39
C ALA A 72 13.72 -6.83 -13.96
N SER A 73 14.93 -6.46 -13.53
CA SER A 73 15.42 -6.69 -12.17
C SER A 73 14.55 -6.02 -11.09
N ALA A 74 13.99 -4.84 -11.37
CA ALA A 74 13.04 -4.17 -10.50
C ALA A 74 11.73 -4.99 -10.32
N LEU A 75 11.24 -5.60 -11.41
CA LEU A 75 10.04 -6.45 -11.35
C LEU A 75 10.29 -7.71 -10.52
N LEU A 76 11.48 -8.32 -10.64
CA LEU A 76 11.87 -9.46 -9.78
C LEU A 76 11.92 -9.04 -8.31
N GLY A 77 12.50 -7.88 -8.03
CA GLY A 77 12.47 -7.28 -6.69
C GLY A 77 11.04 -7.10 -6.17
N SER A 78 10.15 -6.55 -7.00
CA SER A 78 8.74 -6.32 -6.64
C SER A 78 7.99 -7.63 -6.33
N ALA A 79 8.19 -8.66 -7.13
CA ALA A 79 7.59 -9.98 -6.86
C ALA A 79 8.07 -10.56 -5.53
N LEU A 80 9.38 -10.51 -5.24
CA LEU A 80 9.94 -10.95 -3.96
C LEU A 80 9.44 -10.11 -2.79
N GLY A 81 9.35 -8.79 -2.97
CA GLY A 81 8.82 -7.86 -1.99
C GLY A 81 7.37 -8.17 -1.64
N ALA A 82 6.51 -8.33 -2.65
CA ALA A 82 5.10 -8.68 -2.45
C ALA A 82 4.93 -10.03 -1.72
N PHE A 83 5.73 -11.03 -2.10
CA PHE A 83 5.68 -12.35 -1.47
C PHE A 83 6.09 -12.32 0.02
N THR A 84 7.09 -11.50 0.36
CA THR A 84 7.63 -11.42 1.74
C THR A 84 6.93 -10.37 2.61
N ALA A 85 6.13 -9.47 2.04
CA ALA A 85 5.47 -8.37 2.73
C ALA A 85 4.57 -8.82 3.89
N GLY A 86 3.79 -9.89 3.67
CA GLY A 86 2.91 -10.45 4.70
C GLY A 86 3.71 -10.91 5.92
N TRP A 87 4.72 -11.74 5.69
CA TRP A 87 5.58 -12.27 6.75
C TRP A 87 6.30 -11.15 7.53
N LEU A 88 6.84 -10.15 6.83
CA LEU A 88 7.49 -9.01 7.46
C LEU A 88 6.52 -8.23 8.34
N SER A 89 5.33 -7.93 7.81
CA SER A 89 4.32 -7.13 8.52
C SER A 89 3.74 -7.84 9.76
N ASP A 90 3.69 -9.17 9.76
CA ASP A 90 3.27 -9.94 10.93
C ASP A 90 4.34 -9.99 12.02
N ARG A 91 5.62 -9.83 11.66
CA ARG A 91 6.73 -9.78 12.63
C ARG A 91 6.91 -8.42 13.28
N ILE A 92 7.04 -7.36 12.47
CA ILE A 92 7.43 -6.02 12.95
C ILE A 92 6.29 -5.00 12.95
N GLY A 93 5.12 -5.37 12.43
CA GLY A 93 3.93 -4.51 12.33
C GLY A 93 3.81 -3.82 10.98
N ARG A 94 2.60 -3.32 10.70
CA ARG A 94 2.29 -2.70 9.40
C ARG A 94 3.05 -1.38 9.24
N ARG A 95 3.00 -0.52 10.25
CA ARG A 95 3.70 0.78 10.25
C ARG A 95 5.21 0.63 10.05
N ASN A 96 5.84 -0.25 10.82
CA ASN A 96 7.28 -0.44 10.73
C ASN A 96 7.69 -1.05 9.38
N SER A 97 6.89 -1.95 8.82
CA SER A 97 7.13 -2.50 7.48
C SER A 97 6.99 -1.45 6.39
N MET A 98 6.02 -0.53 6.51
CA MET A 98 5.90 0.63 5.61
C MET A 98 7.11 1.57 5.74
N LEU A 99 7.66 1.74 6.95
CA LEU A 99 8.88 2.52 7.16
C LEU A 99 10.10 1.84 6.50
N VAL A 100 10.21 0.52 6.62
CA VAL A 100 11.25 -0.26 5.91
C VAL A 100 11.11 -0.05 4.40
N ALA A 101 9.90 -0.14 3.85
CA ALA A 101 9.67 0.14 2.43
C ALA A 101 10.10 1.56 2.04
N ALA A 102 9.77 2.57 2.85
CA ALA A 102 10.18 3.95 2.60
C ALA A 102 11.71 4.14 2.58
N LEU A 103 12.41 3.48 3.50
CA LEU A 103 13.89 3.50 3.54
C LEU A 103 14.49 2.75 2.34
N MET A 104 13.85 1.68 1.87
CA MET A 104 14.29 0.95 0.68
C MET A 104 14.06 1.77 -0.60
N PHE A 105 12.96 2.52 -0.73
CA PHE A 105 12.77 3.49 -1.82
C PHE A 105 13.89 4.54 -1.82
N LEU A 106 14.18 5.14 -0.67
CA LEU A 106 15.29 6.09 -0.54
C LEU A 106 16.64 5.47 -0.95
N ALA A 107 16.94 4.27 -0.47
CA ALA A 107 18.19 3.58 -0.79
C ALA A 107 18.26 3.22 -2.28
N GLY A 108 17.15 2.75 -2.87
CA GLY A 108 17.03 2.45 -4.30
C GLY A 108 17.28 3.68 -5.17
N ALA A 109 16.59 4.79 -4.87
CA ALA A 109 16.72 6.05 -5.60
C ALA A 109 18.16 6.62 -5.51
N ILE A 110 18.72 6.72 -4.30
CA ILE A 110 20.10 7.23 -4.09
C ILE A 110 21.11 6.30 -4.75
N GLY A 111 20.98 4.99 -4.54
CA GLY A 111 21.91 4.00 -5.08
C GLY A 111 21.88 3.94 -6.60
N SER A 112 20.69 4.00 -7.22
CA SER A 112 20.53 4.08 -8.66
C SER A 112 21.15 5.36 -9.22
N ALA A 113 20.85 6.51 -8.62
CA ALA A 113 21.40 7.79 -9.05
C ALA A 113 22.94 7.86 -8.96
N LEU A 114 23.54 7.22 -7.97
CA LEU A 114 24.99 7.23 -7.74
C LEU A 114 25.72 6.03 -8.38
N ALA A 115 25.03 5.12 -9.05
CA ALA A 115 25.62 3.93 -9.63
C ALA A 115 26.77 4.27 -10.60
N PRO A 116 27.99 3.76 -10.37
CA PRO A 116 29.14 4.01 -11.24
C PRO A 116 29.22 3.05 -12.42
N THR A 117 28.54 1.90 -12.34
CA THR A 117 28.58 0.84 -13.36
C THR A 117 27.18 0.28 -13.61
N ILE A 118 26.98 -0.34 -14.76
CA ILE A 118 25.70 -1.00 -15.08
C ILE A 118 25.37 -2.12 -14.09
N THR A 119 26.35 -2.84 -13.58
CA THR A 119 26.16 -3.91 -12.59
C THR A 119 25.59 -3.35 -11.29
N THR A 120 26.14 -2.23 -10.79
CA THR A 120 25.60 -1.57 -9.61
C THR A 120 24.22 -0.97 -9.87
N LEU A 121 24.00 -0.47 -11.09
CA LEU A 121 22.67 0.03 -11.50
C LEU A 121 21.62 -1.09 -11.59
N ILE A 122 21.97 -2.34 -11.84
CA ILE A 122 21.05 -3.48 -11.80
C ILE A 122 20.64 -3.82 -10.35
N ILE A 123 21.55 -3.68 -9.39
CA ILE A 123 21.31 -4.04 -7.99
C ILE A 123 20.29 -3.11 -7.32
N TRP A 124 20.41 -1.80 -7.53
CA TRP A 124 19.59 -0.82 -6.82
C TRP A 124 18.11 -0.84 -7.22
N PRO A 125 17.73 -1.02 -8.49
CA PRO A 125 16.34 -1.27 -8.87
C PRO A 125 15.72 -2.52 -8.25
N VAL A 126 16.53 -3.56 -7.91
CA VAL A 126 16.00 -4.69 -7.12
C VAL A 126 15.57 -4.22 -5.73
N VAL A 127 16.35 -3.34 -5.09
CA VAL A 127 16.02 -2.78 -3.77
C VAL A 127 14.78 -1.87 -3.86
N GLY A 128 14.69 -0.99 -4.86
CA GLY A 128 13.49 -0.19 -5.15
C GLY A 128 12.28 -1.09 -5.42
N GLY A 129 12.45 -2.09 -6.27
CA GLY A 129 11.42 -3.08 -6.55
C GLY A 129 10.91 -3.81 -5.30
N LEU A 130 11.79 -4.24 -4.40
CA LEU A 130 11.38 -4.80 -3.10
C LEU A 130 10.49 -3.83 -2.33
N ALA A 131 10.84 -2.54 -2.31
CA ALA A 131 10.03 -1.49 -1.68
C ALA A 131 8.65 -1.35 -2.35
N VAL A 132 8.63 -1.38 -3.69
CA VAL A 132 7.40 -1.42 -4.52
C VAL A 132 6.52 -2.59 -4.11
N GLY A 133 7.09 -3.80 -4.03
CA GLY A 133 6.37 -5.00 -3.61
C GLY A 133 5.82 -4.89 -2.20
N PHE A 134 6.59 -4.38 -1.25
CA PHE A 134 6.10 -4.11 0.11
C PHE A 134 4.96 -3.10 0.11
N ALA A 135 5.11 -1.95 -0.54
CA ALA A 135 4.10 -0.90 -0.56
C ALA A 135 2.79 -1.36 -1.19
N SER A 136 2.85 -2.17 -2.27
CA SER A 136 1.68 -2.68 -2.98
C SER A 136 0.77 -3.57 -2.11
N VAL A 137 1.35 -4.30 -1.16
CA VAL A 137 0.63 -5.19 -0.24
C VAL A 137 0.27 -4.47 1.07
N LEU A 138 1.22 -3.73 1.64
CA LEU A 138 1.08 -3.16 2.98
C LEU A 138 0.10 -1.98 3.02
N ALA A 139 0.12 -1.10 2.02
CA ALA A 139 -0.72 0.10 2.04
C ALA A 139 -2.22 -0.24 1.99
N PRO A 140 -2.74 -1.09 1.06
CA PRO A 140 -4.15 -1.46 1.06
C PRO A 140 -4.53 -2.30 2.29
N ALA A 141 -3.66 -3.19 2.77
CA ALA A 141 -3.92 -3.98 3.97
C ALA A 141 -4.05 -3.09 5.21
N TYR A 142 -3.15 -2.13 5.38
CA TYR A 142 -3.20 -1.16 6.47
C TYR A 142 -4.46 -0.30 6.43
N LEU A 143 -4.83 0.21 5.24
CA LEU A 143 -6.07 0.98 5.07
C LEU A 143 -7.31 0.15 5.42
N ALA A 144 -7.35 -1.13 5.01
CA ALA A 144 -8.47 -2.02 5.32
C ALA A 144 -8.60 -2.32 6.83
N GLU A 145 -7.47 -2.37 7.57
CA GLU A 145 -7.43 -2.66 9.00
C GLU A 145 -7.80 -1.44 9.88
N ILE A 146 -7.52 -0.22 9.41
CA ILE A 146 -7.67 0.99 10.24
C ILE A 146 -8.87 1.85 9.85
N SER A 147 -9.45 1.64 8.67
CA SER A 147 -10.53 2.47 8.14
C SER A 147 -11.91 1.91 8.43
N PRO A 148 -12.91 2.77 8.67
CA PRO A 148 -14.31 2.35 8.74
C PRO A 148 -14.73 1.64 7.45
N ALA A 149 -15.61 0.63 7.57
CA ALA A 149 -16.09 -0.15 6.43
C ALA A 149 -16.70 0.72 5.30
N SER A 150 -17.40 1.79 5.68
CA SER A 150 -18.01 2.75 4.73
C SER A 150 -17.01 3.55 3.89
N MET A 151 -15.75 3.65 4.31
CA MET A 151 -14.72 4.45 3.62
C MET A 151 -13.69 3.61 2.87
N ARG A 152 -13.65 2.29 3.07
CA ARG A 152 -12.61 1.41 2.49
C ARG A 152 -12.53 1.49 0.97
N GLY A 153 -13.67 1.52 0.29
CA GLY A 153 -13.71 1.66 -1.16
C GLY A 153 -13.11 2.99 -1.65
N GLN A 154 -13.49 4.09 -1.02
CA GLN A 154 -12.97 5.42 -1.36
C GLN A 154 -11.46 5.52 -1.14
N LEU A 155 -10.95 4.96 -0.04
CA LEU A 155 -9.52 4.97 0.26
C LEU A 155 -8.72 4.05 -0.67
N GLY A 156 -9.29 2.93 -1.10
CA GLY A 156 -8.70 2.08 -2.15
C GLY A 156 -8.61 2.80 -3.50
N SER A 157 -9.68 3.51 -3.89
CA SER A 157 -9.67 4.35 -5.10
C SER A 157 -8.65 5.49 -5.02
N LEU A 158 -8.50 6.12 -3.85
CA LEU A 158 -7.48 7.15 -3.63
C LEU A 158 -6.06 6.61 -3.82
N GLN A 159 -5.79 5.40 -3.33
CA GLN A 159 -4.49 4.75 -3.52
C GLN A 159 -4.23 4.47 -5.00
N GLN A 160 -5.22 3.95 -5.74
CA GLN A 160 -5.09 3.72 -7.18
C GLN A 160 -4.86 5.01 -7.96
N LEU A 161 -5.57 6.08 -7.60
CA LEU A 161 -5.36 7.41 -8.17
C LEU A 161 -3.94 7.91 -7.89
N ALA A 162 -3.43 7.69 -6.69
CA ALA A 162 -2.08 8.08 -6.32
C ALA A 162 -1.01 7.37 -7.16
N ILE A 163 -1.20 6.07 -7.49
CA ILE A 163 -0.32 5.32 -8.40
C ILE A 163 -0.28 6.02 -9.77
N VAL A 164 -1.44 6.32 -10.34
CA VAL A 164 -1.54 6.98 -11.66
C VAL A 164 -0.89 8.36 -11.65
N ILE A 165 -1.12 9.14 -10.59
CA ILE A 165 -0.48 10.46 -10.41
C ILE A 165 1.04 10.30 -10.29
N GLY A 166 1.52 9.26 -9.59
CA GLY A 166 2.94 8.95 -9.47
C GLY A 166 3.59 8.68 -10.82
N ILE A 167 2.98 7.83 -11.64
CA ILE A 167 3.43 7.55 -13.02
C ILE A 167 3.47 8.85 -13.83
N PHE A 168 2.39 9.64 -13.81
CA PHE A 168 2.30 10.87 -14.57
C PHE A 168 3.38 11.88 -14.16
N LEU A 169 3.56 12.09 -12.85
CA LEU A 169 4.55 13.07 -12.36
C LEU A 169 5.99 12.60 -12.58
N ALA A 170 6.28 11.30 -12.53
CA ALA A 170 7.59 10.77 -12.88
C ALA A 170 7.92 11.07 -14.35
N LEU A 171 7.05 10.69 -15.28
CA LEU A 171 7.25 10.95 -16.71
C LEU A 171 7.29 12.44 -17.04
N LEU A 172 6.49 13.28 -16.37
CA LEU A 172 6.54 14.72 -16.52
C LEU A 172 7.88 15.29 -16.06
N PHE A 173 8.40 14.79 -14.94
CA PHE A 173 9.68 15.22 -14.39
C PHE A 173 10.84 14.77 -15.30
N ASP A 174 10.81 13.55 -15.79
CA ASP A 174 11.78 13.04 -16.75
C ASP A 174 11.79 13.88 -18.04
N TYR A 175 10.61 14.21 -18.55
CA TYR A 175 10.48 15.10 -19.71
C TYR A 175 11.07 16.49 -19.45
N VAL A 176 10.77 17.09 -18.29
CA VAL A 176 11.32 18.40 -17.89
C VAL A 176 12.85 18.33 -17.77
N ILE A 177 13.40 17.25 -17.18
CA ILE A 177 14.85 17.05 -17.11
C ILE A 177 15.45 17.05 -18.51
N VAL A 178 14.88 16.32 -19.45
CA VAL A 178 15.38 16.24 -20.85
C VAL A 178 15.36 17.61 -21.51
N LEU A 179 14.37 18.48 -21.26
CA LEU A 179 14.31 19.83 -21.83
C LEU A 179 15.50 20.72 -21.39
N PHE A 180 16.08 20.47 -20.22
CA PHE A 180 17.24 21.21 -19.71
C PHE A 180 18.59 20.56 -20.04
N THR A 181 18.60 19.52 -20.87
CA THR A 181 19.84 18.85 -21.28
C THR A 181 20.53 19.60 -22.41
N SER A 182 21.85 19.46 -22.48
CA SER A 182 22.65 20.02 -23.57
C SER A 182 22.75 19.03 -24.73
N ASP A 183 22.32 19.43 -25.92
CA ASP A 183 22.33 18.61 -27.16
C ASP A 183 23.74 18.30 -27.70
N GLN A 184 24.81 18.76 -27.05
CA GLN A 184 26.18 18.65 -27.58
C GLN A 184 26.92 17.38 -27.10
N ASN A 185 26.34 16.58 -26.21
CA ASN A 185 26.96 15.35 -25.67
C ASN A 185 26.12 14.11 -26.00
N PRO A 186 26.77 12.96 -26.27
CA PRO A 186 26.06 11.70 -26.48
C PRO A 186 25.27 11.22 -25.25
N VAL A 187 25.53 11.81 -24.08
CA VAL A 187 24.77 11.64 -22.84
C VAL A 187 24.26 13.00 -22.42
N SER A 188 22.97 13.12 -22.28
CA SER A 188 22.32 14.35 -21.79
C SER A 188 22.82 14.70 -20.39
N VAL A 189 23.30 15.94 -20.21
CA VAL A 189 23.92 16.37 -18.94
C VAL A 189 23.28 17.64 -18.42
N ILE A 190 22.94 17.65 -17.12
CA ILE A 190 22.51 18.83 -16.37
C ILE A 190 23.53 19.10 -15.28
N GLY A 191 24.28 20.21 -15.41
CA GLY A 191 25.38 20.51 -14.51
C GLY A 191 26.47 19.43 -14.60
N PRO A 192 26.98 18.89 -13.47
CA PRO A 192 28.03 17.88 -13.47
C PRO A 192 27.55 16.42 -13.66
N LEU A 193 26.23 16.20 -13.76
CA LEU A 193 25.63 14.86 -13.73
C LEU A 193 24.82 14.57 -14.99
N ALA A 194 24.83 13.29 -15.42
CA ALA A 194 23.96 12.79 -16.47
C ALA A 194 22.48 12.93 -16.09
N ALA A 195 21.62 13.23 -17.07
CA ALA A 195 20.20 13.47 -16.88
C ALA A 195 19.48 12.32 -16.16
N TRP A 196 19.77 11.07 -16.51
CA TRP A 196 19.19 9.89 -15.87
C TRP A 196 19.44 9.82 -14.34
N ARG A 197 20.54 10.41 -13.84
CA ARG A 197 20.83 10.48 -12.42
C ARG A 197 19.86 11.43 -11.71
N TRP A 198 19.52 12.55 -12.33
CA TRP A 198 18.52 13.49 -11.81
C TRP A 198 17.11 12.88 -11.79
N MET A 199 16.79 12.04 -12.78
CA MET A 199 15.52 11.32 -12.80
C MET A 199 15.37 10.43 -11.57
N PHE A 200 16.36 9.61 -11.23
CA PHE A 200 16.34 8.82 -9.99
C PHE A 200 16.40 9.68 -8.72
N MET A 201 17.18 10.77 -8.71
CA MET A 201 17.24 11.67 -7.56
C MET A 201 15.90 12.33 -7.24
N SER A 202 15.05 12.54 -8.23
CA SER A 202 13.74 13.15 -8.04
C SER A 202 12.82 12.33 -7.12
N GLU A 203 13.00 11.01 -7.07
CA GLU A 203 12.26 10.11 -6.20
C GLU A 203 12.62 10.27 -4.72
N ILE A 204 13.78 10.82 -4.39
CA ILE A 204 14.23 11.02 -3.00
C ILE A 204 13.22 11.89 -2.24
N ILE A 205 12.64 12.90 -2.89
CA ILE A 205 11.71 13.84 -2.25
C ILE A 205 10.42 13.12 -1.79
N PRO A 206 9.66 12.44 -2.67
CA PRO A 206 8.46 11.72 -2.23
C PRO A 206 8.77 10.54 -1.31
N ALA A 207 9.92 9.86 -1.47
CA ALA A 207 10.33 8.77 -0.59
C ALA A 207 10.65 9.26 0.84
N ALA A 208 11.35 10.40 0.97
CA ALA A 208 11.60 11.03 2.26
C ALA A 208 10.28 11.51 2.91
N LEU A 209 9.38 12.11 2.13
CA LEU A 209 8.06 12.52 2.62
C LEU A 209 7.27 11.31 3.12
N TYR A 210 7.29 10.19 2.39
CA TYR A 210 6.66 8.95 2.81
C TYR A 210 7.23 8.43 4.14
N ALA A 211 8.56 8.39 4.28
CA ALA A 211 9.20 8.00 5.53
C ALA A 211 8.74 8.87 6.72
N VAL A 212 8.70 10.19 6.55
CA VAL A 212 8.25 11.13 7.58
C VAL A 212 6.77 10.90 7.93
N LEU A 213 5.89 10.79 6.95
CA LEU A 213 4.46 10.60 7.19
C LEU A 213 4.16 9.27 7.87
N VAL A 214 4.85 8.20 7.51
CA VAL A 214 4.71 6.87 8.15
C VAL A 214 5.10 6.92 9.63
N THR A 215 6.06 7.75 10.03
CA THR A 215 6.38 7.90 11.47
C THR A 215 5.23 8.51 12.27
N GLY A 216 4.35 9.29 11.65
CA GLY A 216 3.23 9.97 12.29
C GLY A 216 1.94 9.16 12.39
N ILE A 217 1.84 8.00 11.73
CA ILE A 217 0.64 7.15 11.78
C ILE A 217 0.75 6.09 12.90
N PRO A 218 -0.39 5.63 13.46
CA PRO A 218 -0.40 4.59 14.48
C PRO A 218 -0.12 3.20 13.87
N GLU A 219 0.17 2.24 14.72
CA GLU A 219 0.21 0.83 14.32
C GLU A 219 -1.21 0.27 14.12
N SER A 220 -1.34 -0.76 13.29
CA SER A 220 -2.62 -1.42 13.02
C SER A 220 -3.26 -1.99 14.29
N PRO A 221 -4.57 -1.78 14.53
CA PRO A 221 -5.29 -2.41 15.63
C PRO A 221 -5.19 -3.94 15.61
N ARG A 222 -5.25 -4.54 14.41
CA ARG A 222 -5.15 -5.99 14.25
C ARG A 222 -3.80 -6.53 14.74
N TYR A 223 -2.72 -5.88 14.34
CA TYR A 223 -1.37 -6.24 14.81
C TYR A 223 -1.21 -6.06 16.32
N LEU A 224 -1.73 -4.95 16.88
CA LEU A 224 -1.66 -4.68 18.31
C LEU A 224 -2.40 -5.75 19.13
N VAL A 225 -3.59 -6.18 18.68
CA VAL A 225 -4.36 -7.27 19.33
C VAL A 225 -3.59 -8.59 19.22
N GLN A 226 -3.02 -8.91 18.06
CA GLN A 226 -2.21 -10.12 17.84
C GLN A 226 -0.99 -10.19 18.78
N LYS A 227 -0.41 -9.04 19.12
CA LYS A 227 0.72 -8.93 20.08
C LYS A 227 0.28 -8.80 21.53
N GLY A 228 -1.01 -8.89 21.85
CA GLY A 228 -1.54 -8.75 23.21
C GLY A 228 -1.59 -7.31 23.74
N LEU A 229 -1.30 -6.31 22.88
CA LEU A 229 -1.28 -4.88 23.24
C LEU A 229 -2.68 -4.25 23.17
N THR A 230 -3.65 -4.87 23.83
CA THR A 230 -5.09 -4.56 23.73
C THR A 230 -5.41 -3.09 24.09
N GLN A 231 -4.74 -2.52 25.11
CA GLN A 231 -4.96 -1.12 25.51
C GLN A 231 -4.55 -0.13 24.42
N ARG A 232 -3.43 -0.41 23.72
CA ARG A 232 -3.00 0.41 22.57
C ARG A 232 -3.94 0.27 21.40
N ALA A 233 -4.42 -0.96 21.13
CA ALA A 233 -5.42 -1.22 20.10
C ALA A 233 -6.70 -0.42 20.37
N LYS A 234 -7.21 -0.41 21.61
CA LYS A 234 -8.37 0.35 22.03
C LYS A 234 -8.22 1.84 21.75
N ALA A 235 -7.09 2.43 22.12
CA ALA A 235 -6.81 3.84 21.89
C ALA A 235 -6.75 4.21 20.39
N VAL A 236 -6.31 3.32 19.53
CA VAL A 236 -6.31 3.53 18.06
C VAL A 236 -7.74 3.42 17.51
N ILE A 237 -8.48 2.38 17.90
CA ILE A 237 -9.86 2.15 17.46
C ILE A 237 -10.77 3.33 17.82
N GLU A 238 -10.68 3.84 19.04
CA GLU A 238 -11.46 5.00 19.51
C GLU A 238 -11.19 6.27 18.68
N LYS A 239 -9.97 6.40 18.15
CA LYS A 239 -9.59 7.53 17.29
C LYS A 239 -10.00 7.36 15.82
N THR A 240 -10.13 6.14 15.32
CA THR A 240 -10.33 5.84 13.89
C THR A 240 -11.72 5.32 13.58
N LEU A 241 -12.22 4.36 14.37
CA LEU A 241 -13.48 3.68 14.13
C LEU A 241 -14.61 4.30 14.98
N ASN A 242 -15.83 4.30 14.45
CA ASN A 242 -17.04 4.77 15.16
C ASN A 242 -17.78 3.61 15.84
N GLU A 243 -17.08 2.54 16.13
CA GLU A 243 -17.60 1.32 16.75
C GLU A 243 -17.07 1.23 18.19
N LEU A 244 -17.80 0.48 19.02
CA LEU A 244 -17.35 0.19 20.39
C LEU A 244 -16.04 -0.61 20.30
N ALA A 245 -14.97 -0.08 20.89
CA ALA A 245 -13.64 -0.65 20.77
C ALA A 245 -13.58 -2.11 21.24
N ASP A 246 -14.31 -2.45 22.31
CA ASP A 246 -14.34 -3.81 22.83
C ASP A 246 -14.99 -4.82 21.86
N GLN A 247 -16.01 -4.40 21.10
CA GLN A 247 -16.63 -5.23 20.06
C GLN A 247 -15.69 -5.45 18.86
N VAL A 248 -14.97 -4.41 18.46
CA VAL A 248 -13.96 -4.52 17.37
C VAL A 248 -12.82 -5.46 17.80
N ILE A 249 -12.33 -5.34 19.02
CA ILE A 249 -11.29 -6.21 19.57
C ILE A 249 -11.76 -7.65 19.61
N ALA A 250 -12.98 -7.93 20.11
CA ALA A 250 -13.54 -9.28 20.14
C ALA A 250 -13.65 -9.88 18.73
N ARG A 251 -14.08 -9.09 17.74
CA ARG A 251 -14.14 -9.50 16.32
C ARG A 251 -12.75 -9.83 15.76
N ILE A 252 -11.74 -9.03 16.08
CA ILE A 252 -10.36 -9.30 15.67
C ILE A 252 -9.85 -10.59 16.30
N GLN A 253 -10.07 -10.78 17.60
CA GLN A 253 -9.65 -11.99 18.33
C GLN A 253 -10.29 -13.25 17.74
N SER A 254 -11.59 -13.25 17.47
CA SER A 254 -12.28 -14.39 16.82
C SER A 254 -11.72 -14.69 15.44
N SER A 255 -11.39 -13.66 14.64
CA SER A 255 -10.77 -13.84 13.32
C SER A 255 -9.36 -14.43 13.39
N LEU A 256 -8.59 -14.09 14.41
CA LEU A 256 -7.24 -14.63 14.62
C LEU A 256 -7.25 -16.11 15.00
N VAL A 257 -8.20 -16.54 15.84
CA VAL A 257 -8.37 -17.95 16.21
C VAL A 257 -8.69 -18.81 14.98
N ASN A 258 -9.58 -18.34 14.11
CA ASN A 258 -9.96 -19.06 12.90
C ASN A 258 -8.82 -19.14 11.86
N THR A 259 -7.94 -18.14 11.81
CA THR A 259 -6.82 -18.10 10.84
C THR A 259 -5.72 -19.12 11.18
N HIS A 260 -5.57 -19.52 12.45
CA HIS A 260 -4.57 -20.52 12.85
C HIS A 260 -4.91 -21.98 12.42
N GLN A 261 -6.10 -22.22 11.88
CA GLN A 261 -6.53 -23.56 11.45
C GLN A 261 -6.30 -23.83 9.95
N GLY A 262 -6.03 -22.80 9.13
CA GLY A 262 -5.77 -22.98 7.70
C GLY A 262 -4.38 -23.55 7.41
N LYS A 263 -4.30 -24.71 6.76
CA LYS A 263 -3.05 -25.30 6.27
C LYS A 263 -2.81 -24.88 4.83
N LEU A 264 -1.55 -24.69 4.43
CA LEU A 264 -1.17 -24.40 3.04
C LEU A 264 -1.71 -25.47 2.06
N SER A 265 -1.92 -26.69 2.51
CA SER A 265 -2.52 -27.75 1.70
C SER A 265 -3.96 -27.45 1.26
N GLU A 266 -4.71 -26.65 2.03
CA GLU A 266 -6.10 -26.28 1.69
C GLU A 266 -6.18 -25.34 0.47
N LEU A 267 -5.09 -24.67 0.10
CA LEU A 267 -5.02 -23.85 -1.12
C LEU A 267 -5.02 -24.72 -2.40
N PHE A 268 -4.64 -25.98 -2.28
CA PHE A 268 -4.57 -26.94 -3.39
C PHE A 268 -5.72 -27.95 -3.37
N ASP A 269 -6.48 -28.03 -2.27
CA ASP A 269 -7.70 -28.81 -2.22
C ASP A 269 -8.80 -28.04 -3.00
N ARG A 270 -9.49 -28.75 -3.90
CA ARG A 270 -10.60 -28.15 -4.67
C ARG A 270 -11.61 -27.60 -3.67
N PRO A 271 -12.07 -26.37 -3.83
CA PRO A 271 -13.08 -25.83 -2.95
C PRO A 271 -14.33 -26.70 -3.04
N HIS A 272 -14.68 -27.38 -1.97
CA HIS A 272 -16.04 -27.89 -1.78
C HIS A 272 -16.95 -26.64 -1.76
N HIS A 273 -17.66 -26.42 -2.84
CA HIS A 273 -18.67 -25.37 -2.93
C HIS A 273 -19.86 -25.80 -2.03
N PRO A 274 -20.06 -25.15 -0.87
CA PRO A 274 -21.23 -25.50 -0.02
C PRO A 274 -22.58 -25.18 -0.70
N ALA A 275 -22.56 -24.49 -1.84
CA ALA A 275 -23.74 -24.22 -2.65
C ALA A 275 -24.23 -25.46 -3.44
N ALA A 276 -23.37 -26.43 -3.73
CA ALA A 276 -23.79 -27.65 -4.45
C ALA A 276 -24.59 -28.59 -3.55
N ASP A 277 -24.29 -28.68 -2.25
CA ASP A 277 -25.01 -29.53 -1.31
C ASP A 277 -26.43 -29.06 -0.98
N HIS A 278 -26.73 -27.79 -1.20
CA HIS A 278 -28.07 -27.24 -0.98
C HIS A 278 -29.01 -27.42 -2.19
N LEU A 279 -28.50 -27.65 -3.39
CA LEU A 279 -29.30 -27.90 -4.58
C LEU A 279 -29.67 -29.38 -4.67
N ASP A 280 -28.81 -30.28 -4.26
CA ASP A 280 -29.08 -31.73 -4.31
C ASP A 280 -30.08 -32.21 -3.23
N ARG A 281 -30.25 -31.43 -2.14
CA ARG A 281 -31.26 -31.74 -1.10
C ARG A 281 -32.67 -31.21 -1.38
N ARG A 282 -32.82 -30.29 -2.33
CA ARG A 282 -34.15 -29.73 -2.66
C ARG A 282 -34.91 -30.54 -3.74
N ASP A 283 -34.19 -31.32 -4.54
CA ASP A 283 -34.82 -32.09 -5.62
C ASP A 283 -35.15 -33.54 -5.22
N ALA A 284 -34.86 -33.96 -3.99
CA ALA A 284 -35.15 -35.32 -3.51
C ALA A 284 -36.37 -35.44 -2.57
N GLY A 285 -37.11 -34.38 -2.35
CA GLY A 285 -38.30 -34.41 -1.49
C GLY A 285 -39.39 -33.45 -1.99
N ASP A 286 -40.57 -34.02 -2.29
CA ASP A 286 -41.83 -33.39 -2.54
C ASP A 286 -42.18 -33.03 -4.00
N LEU A 287 -42.43 -34.07 -4.80
CA LEU A 287 -43.46 -33.99 -5.82
C LEU A 287 -44.79 -34.42 -5.20
N PRO A 288 -45.80 -33.54 -5.07
CA PRO A 288 -47.11 -33.97 -4.65
C PRO A 288 -47.74 -34.82 -5.78
N ALA A 289 -48.20 -36.01 -5.41
CA ALA A 289 -48.97 -36.90 -6.28
C ALA A 289 -50.23 -36.16 -6.77
N VAL A 290 -50.26 -35.84 -8.04
CA VAL A 290 -51.49 -35.37 -8.70
C VAL A 290 -52.34 -36.59 -8.96
N SER A 291 -53.27 -36.87 -8.01
CA SER A 291 -54.42 -37.73 -8.24
C SER A 291 -55.57 -36.87 -8.82
N GLY A 292 -55.77 -36.92 -10.13
CA GLY A 292 -56.97 -36.42 -10.77
C GLY A 292 -57.81 -37.59 -11.25
N PRO A 293 -59.13 -37.59 -11.00
CA PRO A 293 -60.07 -38.64 -11.55
C PRO A 293 -60.43 -38.31 -12.99
N ILE A 294 -60.57 -39.39 -13.78
CA ILE A 294 -61.35 -39.66 -14.99
C ILE A 294 -61.96 -38.46 -15.74
#